data_82bd3b5349f5406485ddf518b79c0823
#
_entry.id   82bd3b5349f5406485ddf518b79c0823
#
_cell.length_a   1.000
_cell.length_b   1.000
_cell.length_c   1.000
_cell.angle_alpha   90.00
_cell.angle_beta   90.00
_cell.angle_gamma   90.00
#
_symmetry.space_group_name_H-M   'P 1'
#
loop_
_entity.id
_entity.type
_entity.pdbx_description
1 polymer ?
#
loop_
_entity_poly.entity_id
_entity_poly.type
_entity_poly.pdbx_seq_one_letter_code
_entity_poly.pdbx_strand_id
1 'polypeptide(L)'
;AQTYEQLAYQAESGPWRNFYLAGATELRNGVRAVATPTATQSGMVSSITPDLFLDALAVRLNGPNAAGVSGRIHLFVGDEAHTLELSNGTLHNNEGATGQADATIRMSRTALDTMLMGGAIGDLIAAGEITVEGDAAPVQALMGNLDDFEFWFPIVTP
;
A
#
# COMPACT_ATOMS: atom_id res chain seq x y z
N ALA A 1 -5.55 -31.77 -5.91
CA ALA A 1 -6.67 -31.20 -6.66
C ALA A 1 -7.97 -32.00 -6.46
N GLN A 2 -8.03 -33.31 -6.80
CA GLN A 2 -9.26 -34.13 -6.69
C GLN A 2 -9.87 -34.14 -5.28
N THR A 3 -9.06 -34.25 -4.23
CA THR A 3 -9.53 -34.19 -2.85
C THR A 3 -10.23 -32.88 -2.54
N TYR A 4 -9.66 -31.76 -2.98
CA TYR A 4 -10.30 -30.44 -2.82
C TYR A 4 -11.62 -30.33 -3.58
N GLU A 5 -11.73 -30.91 -4.77
CA GLU A 5 -13.02 -30.94 -5.49
C GLU A 5 -14.08 -31.72 -4.74
N GLN A 6 -13.72 -32.89 -4.19
CA GLN A 6 -14.68 -33.67 -3.40
C GLN A 6 -15.12 -32.94 -2.13
N LEU A 7 -14.20 -32.24 -1.45
CA LEU A 7 -14.54 -31.37 -0.32
C LEU A 7 -15.45 -30.22 -0.76
N ALA A 8 -15.20 -29.63 -1.92
CA ALA A 8 -16.03 -28.56 -2.45
C ALA A 8 -17.47 -29.03 -2.73
N TYR A 9 -17.63 -30.19 -3.33
CA TYR A 9 -18.97 -30.73 -3.63
C TYR A 9 -19.78 -31.13 -2.38
N GLN A 10 -19.10 -31.36 -1.27
CA GLN A 10 -19.71 -31.65 0.03
C GLN A 10 -19.93 -30.39 0.88
N ALA A 11 -19.33 -29.27 0.51
CA ALA A 11 -19.43 -28.02 1.28
C ALA A 11 -20.81 -27.37 1.08
N GLU A 12 -21.54 -27.20 2.16
CA GLU A 12 -22.83 -26.47 2.18
C GLU A 12 -22.62 -24.96 2.02
N SER A 13 -21.54 -24.43 2.61
CA SER A 13 -21.18 -23.01 2.55
C SER A 13 -20.59 -22.65 1.17
N GLY A 14 -21.17 -21.65 0.49
CA GLY A 14 -20.68 -21.13 -0.77
C GLY A 14 -19.23 -20.64 -0.70
N PRO A 15 -18.81 -19.84 0.30
CA PRO A 15 -17.43 -19.43 0.47
C PRO A 15 -16.47 -20.63 0.61
N TRP A 16 -16.78 -21.60 1.42
CA TRP A 16 -15.95 -22.80 1.59
C TRP A 16 -15.81 -23.58 0.29
N ARG A 17 -16.93 -23.78 -0.42
CA ARG A 17 -16.92 -24.42 -1.74
C ARG A 17 -15.98 -23.71 -2.70
N ASN A 18 -16.06 -22.37 -2.76
CA ASN A 18 -15.22 -21.58 -3.64
C ASN A 18 -13.75 -21.67 -3.27
N PHE A 19 -13.41 -21.68 -1.98
CA PHE A 19 -12.03 -21.89 -1.51
C PHE A 19 -11.46 -23.23 -1.97
N TYR A 20 -12.21 -24.31 -1.78
CA TYR A 20 -11.77 -25.64 -2.23
C TYR A 20 -11.63 -25.71 -3.76
N LEU A 21 -12.56 -25.14 -4.53
CA LEU A 21 -12.48 -25.12 -5.98
C LEU A 21 -11.31 -24.24 -6.47
N ALA A 22 -11.06 -23.11 -5.83
CA ALA A 22 -9.91 -22.27 -6.13
C ALA A 22 -8.59 -23.04 -5.87
N GLY A 23 -8.46 -23.69 -4.72
CA GLY A 23 -7.29 -24.52 -4.40
C GLY A 23 -7.12 -25.70 -5.37
N ALA A 24 -8.22 -26.37 -5.77
CA ALA A 24 -8.16 -27.44 -6.78
C ALA A 24 -7.66 -26.93 -8.14
N THR A 25 -8.10 -25.72 -8.52
CA THR A 25 -7.69 -25.06 -9.77
C THR A 25 -6.22 -24.67 -9.73
N GLU A 26 -5.77 -24.07 -8.62
CA GLU A 26 -4.38 -23.68 -8.40
C GLU A 26 -3.44 -24.89 -8.48
N LEU A 27 -3.78 -26.00 -7.80
CA LEU A 27 -3.00 -27.24 -7.85
C LEU A 27 -2.87 -27.86 -9.25
N ARG A 28 -3.78 -27.55 -10.18
CA ARG A 28 -3.72 -28.05 -11.54
C ARG A 28 -3.02 -27.12 -12.52
N ASN A 29 -3.26 -25.83 -12.34
CA ASN A 29 -2.93 -24.83 -13.35
C ASN A 29 -1.93 -23.78 -12.86
N GLY A 30 -1.53 -23.85 -11.58
CA GLY A 30 -0.79 -22.77 -10.91
C GLY A 30 -1.70 -21.59 -10.56
N VAL A 31 -1.10 -20.57 -9.96
CA VAL A 31 -1.78 -19.32 -9.64
C VAL A 31 -2.23 -18.63 -10.92
N ARG A 32 -3.51 -18.34 -11.04
CA ARG A 32 -4.06 -17.63 -12.20
C ARG A 32 -3.88 -16.14 -12.01
N ALA A 33 -2.82 -15.57 -12.60
CA ALA A 33 -2.71 -14.13 -12.74
C ALA A 33 -3.71 -13.64 -13.81
N VAL A 34 -4.78 -13.01 -13.40
CA VAL A 34 -5.64 -12.19 -14.27
C VAL A 34 -5.23 -10.73 -14.06
N ALA A 35 -5.44 -9.90 -15.08
CA ALA A 35 -5.20 -8.47 -14.92
C ALA A 35 -5.87 -8.01 -13.62
N THR A 36 -5.07 -7.47 -12.71
CA THR A 36 -5.58 -6.90 -11.47
C THR A 36 -6.62 -5.89 -11.89
N PRO A 37 -7.85 -5.94 -11.36
CA PRO A 37 -8.76 -4.83 -11.56
C PRO A 37 -8.01 -3.62 -11.03
N THR A 38 -7.43 -2.86 -11.93
CA THR A 38 -6.90 -1.56 -11.54
C THR A 38 -8.05 -0.90 -10.82
N ALA A 39 -7.80 -0.32 -9.66
CA ALA A 39 -8.76 0.53 -8.95
C ALA A 39 -9.05 1.78 -9.81
N THR A 40 -9.12 1.59 -11.09
CA THR A 40 -9.41 2.51 -12.18
C THR A 40 -10.85 2.97 -12.19
N GLN A 41 -11.58 2.60 -11.18
CA GLN A 41 -12.78 3.34 -10.88
C GLN A 41 -12.34 4.63 -10.17
N SER A 42 -12.18 5.67 -10.96
CA SER A 42 -11.82 7.02 -10.48
C SER A 42 -12.60 7.43 -9.23
N GLY A 43 -13.82 6.96 -9.06
CA GLY A 43 -14.64 7.19 -7.88
C GLY A 43 -14.17 6.48 -6.61
N MET A 44 -13.50 5.34 -6.70
CA MET A 44 -12.94 4.66 -5.52
C MET A 44 -11.68 5.37 -5.05
N VAL A 45 -10.78 5.71 -5.97
CA VAL A 45 -9.52 6.39 -5.66
C VAL A 45 -9.78 7.76 -5.03
N SER A 46 -10.71 8.54 -5.58
CA SER A 46 -11.06 9.85 -5.02
C SER A 46 -11.71 9.79 -3.64
N SER A 47 -12.18 8.62 -3.22
CA SER A 47 -12.74 8.40 -1.87
C SER A 47 -11.69 7.99 -0.84
N ILE A 48 -10.46 7.65 -1.26
CA ILE A 48 -9.38 7.34 -0.33
C ILE A 48 -8.89 8.64 0.29
N THR A 49 -9.07 8.79 1.59
CA THR A 49 -8.57 9.96 2.33
C THR A 49 -7.05 9.88 2.49
N PRO A 50 -6.35 11.01 2.71
CA PRO A 50 -4.92 11.00 3.05
C PRO A 50 -4.62 10.08 4.24
N ASP A 51 -5.44 10.09 5.29
CA ASP A 51 -5.28 9.18 6.45
C ASP A 51 -5.30 7.73 6.04
N LEU A 52 -6.29 7.30 5.25
CA LEU A 52 -6.40 5.91 4.80
C LEU A 52 -5.20 5.50 3.93
N PHE A 53 -4.70 6.43 3.11
CA PHE A 53 -3.46 6.21 2.35
C PHE A 53 -2.26 6.02 3.27
N LEU A 54 -2.13 6.86 4.31
CA LEU A 54 -1.02 6.78 5.28
C LEU A 54 -1.11 5.52 6.13
N ASP A 55 -2.31 5.11 6.54
CA ASP A 55 -2.54 3.82 7.22
C ASP A 55 -2.11 2.64 6.33
N ALA A 56 -2.42 2.71 5.04
CA ALA A 56 -1.97 1.67 4.09
C ALA A 56 -0.44 1.64 3.94
N LEU A 57 0.24 2.80 3.98
CA LEU A 57 1.70 2.84 4.02
C LEU A 57 2.26 2.23 5.31
N ALA A 58 1.64 2.51 6.46
CA ALA A 58 2.04 1.94 7.74
C ALA A 58 1.94 0.41 7.76
N VAL A 59 0.88 -0.15 7.14
CA VAL A 59 0.70 -1.61 7.00
C VAL A 59 1.77 -2.22 6.08
N ARG A 60 2.20 -1.48 5.06
CA ARG A 60 3.22 -1.95 4.10
C ARG A 60 4.65 -1.82 4.61
N LEU A 61 4.87 -1.09 5.71
CA LEU A 61 6.22 -0.91 6.24
C LEU A 61 6.80 -2.24 6.74
N ASN A 62 7.94 -2.63 6.20
CA ASN A 62 8.72 -3.75 6.70
C ASN A 62 9.42 -3.35 8.00
N GLY A 63 8.76 -3.59 9.13
CA GLY A 63 9.23 -3.18 10.45
C GLY A 63 10.63 -3.69 10.81
N PRO A 64 10.96 -4.98 10.62
CA PRO A 64 12.30 -5.51 10.85
C PRO A 64 13.39 -4.76 10.07
N ASN A 65 13.17 -4.44 8.80
CA ASN A 65 14.12 -3.71 7.98
C ASN A 65 14.23 -2.23 8.40
N ALA A 66 13.13 -1.64 8.83
CA ALA A 66 13.05 -0.25 9.26
C ALA A 66 13.40 -0.02 10.73
N ALA A 67 13.74 -1.06 11.52
CA ALA A 67 13.93 -0.97 12.97
C ALA A 67 15.01 0.04 13.41
N GLY A 68 16.05 0.22 12.58
CA GLY A 68 17.14 1.17 12.84
C GLY A 68 16.93 2.57 12.25
N VAL A 69 15.79 2.81 11.62
CA VAL A 69 15.49 4.08 10.96
C VAL A 69 14.58 4.92 11.84
N SER A 70 14.85 6.22 11.90
CA SER A 70 13.99 7.19 12.57
C SER A 70 13.95 8.49 11.78
N GLY A 71 12.81 9.18 11.85
CA GLY A 71 12.65 10.49 11.24
C GLY A 71 11.22 10.99 11.35
N ARG A 72 11.08 12.29 11.22
CA ARG A 72 9.78 12.97 11.21
C ARG A 72 9.59 13.68 9.88
N ILE A 73 8.46 13.42 9.24
CA ILE A 73 8.12 13.99 7.95
C ILE A 73 6.79 14.73 8.08
N HIS A 74 6.75 15.99 7.66
CA HIS A 74 5.47 16.66 7.45
C HIS A 74 4.98 16.38 6.04
N LEU A 75 3.75 15.90 5.92
CA LEU A 75 3.07 15.71 4.64
C LEU A 75 1.90 16.66 4.54
N PHE A 76 1.84 17.41 3.45
CA PHE A 76 0.71 18.26 3.09
C PHE A 76 0.07 17.72 1.82
N VAL A 77 -1.22 17.44 1.88
CA VAL A 77 -2.05 17.05 0.73
C VAL A 77 -3.14 18.10 0.57
N GLY A 78 -2.93 19.05 -0.33
CA GLY A 78 -3.77 20.25 -0.40
C GLY A 78 -3.71 21.04 0.91
N ASP A 79 -4.85 21.20 1.57
CA ASP A 79 -4.98 21.92 2.85
C ASP A 79 -4.83 20.99 4.08
N GLU A 80 -4.79 19.67 3.89
CA GLU A 80 -4.63 18.70 4.96
C GLU A 80 -3.15 18.52 5.29
N ALA A 81 -2.83 18.49 6.58
CA ALA A 81 -1.47 18.34 7.07
C ALA A 81 -1.37 17.12 8.01
N HIS A 82 -0.27 16.40 7.89
CA HIS A 82 0.03 15.21 8.69
C HIS A 82 1.47 15.24 9.16
N THR A 83 1.70 14.69 10.34
CA THR A 83 3.04 14.39 10.86
C THR A 83 3.25 12.89 10.85
N LEU A 84 4.21 12.43 10.06
CA LEU A 84 4.63 11.06 9.98
C LEU A 84 5.87 10.86 10.85
N GLU A 85 5.79 9.96 11.81
CA GLU A 85 6.92 9.56 12.64
C GLU A 85 7.34 8.13 12.31
N LEU A 86 8.53 7.98 11.76
CA LEU A 86 9.16 6.69 11.55
C LEU A 86 10.09 6.40 12.73
N SER A 87 9.79 5.37 13.50
CA SER A 87 10.61 4.96 14.64
C SER A 87 10.34 3.52 15.04
N ASN A 88 11.38 2.81 15.48
CA ASN A 88 11.30 1.43 15.96
C ASN A 88 10.58 0.47 14.98
N GLY A 89 10.75 0.68 13.68
CA GLY A 89 10.12 -0.13 12.65
C GLY A 89 8.61 0.10 12.49
N THR A 90 8.09 1.21 12.98
CA THR A 90 6.69 1.59 12.84
C THR A 90 6.56 2.97 12.22
N LEU A 91 5.47 3.19 11.50
CA LEU A 91 5.08 4.49 10.97
C LEU A 91 3.82 4.95 11.71
N HIS A 92 3.92 6.09 12.38
CA HIS A 92 2.79 6.73 13.03
C HIS A 92 2.34 7.94 12.21
N ASN A 93 1.04 8.04 11.98
CA ASN A 93 0.39 9.19 11.36
C ASN A 93 -0.36 9.98 12.44
N ASN A 94 -0.10 11.28 12.51
CA ASN A 94 -0.83 12.21 13.37
C ASN A 94 -1.32 13.37 12.52
N GLU A 95 -2.56 13.81 12.76
CA GLU A 95 -3.11 14.99 12.12
C GLU A 95 -2.33 16.25 12.48
N GLY A 96 -2.15 17.11 11.50
CA GLY A 96 -1.47 18.39 11.63
C GLY A 96 0.05 18.29 11.52
N ALA A 97 0.68 19.41 11.19
CA ALA A 97 2.12 19.54 11.16
C ALA A 97 2.63 20.00 12.54
N THR A 98 3.06 19.05 13.36
CA THR A 98 3.48 19.30 14.75
C THR A 98 4.97 19.02 14.97
N GLY A 99 5.61 19.86 15.77
CA GLY A 99 7.03 19.73 16.06
C GLY A 99 7.92 20.11 14.88
N GLN A 100 9.22 19.80 15.01
CA GLN A 100 10.18 20.02 13.93
C GLN A 100 10.27 18.75 13.08
N ALA A 101 10.12 18.87 11.77
CA ALA A 101 10.31 17.79 10.83
C ALA A 101 11.71 17.82 10.20
N ASP A 102 12.21 16.64 9.85
CA ASP A 102 13.45 16.48 9.08
C ASP A 102 13.19 16.79 7.60
N ALA A 103 12.02 16.39 7.10
CA ALA A 103 11.57 16.66 5.74
C ALA A 103 10.13 17.16 5.70
N THR A 104 9.79 17.87 4.63
CA THR A 104 8.44 18.31 4.33
C THR A 104 8.10 17.88 2.90
N ILE A 105 7.00 17.15 2.75
CA ILE A 105 6.45 16.76 1.46
C ILE A 105 5.18 17.57 1.22
N ARG A 106 5.05 18.15 0.04
CA ARG A 106 3.82 18.85 -0.39
C ARG A 106 3.35 18.27 -1.69
N MET A 107 2.06 17.96 -1.78
CA MET A 107 1.41 17.49 -2.99
C MET A 107 -0.02 17.98 -3.07
N SER A 108 -0.56 18.01 -4.28
CA SER A 108 -1.98 18.23 -4.49
C SER A 108 -2.77 16.95 -4.28
N ARG A 109 -4.08 17.05 -4.06
CA ARG A 109 -4.98 15.89 -4.05
C ARG A 109 -4.89 15.12 -5.38
N THR A 110 -4.79 15.80 -6.50
CA THR A 110 -4.64 15.19 -7.82
C THR A 110 -3.36 14.38 -7.94
N ALA A 111 -2.25 14.86 -7.36
CA ALA A 111 -0.99 14.12 -7.35
C ALA A 111 -1.12 12.81 -6.53
N LEU A 112 -1.79 12.87 -5.36
CA LEU A 112 -2.10 11.68 -4.57
C LEU A 112 -2.97 10.69 -5.36
N ASP A 113 -4.03 11.16 -6.00
CA ASP A 113 -4.91 10.30 -6.82
C ASP A 113 -4.12 9.63 -7.97
N THR A 114 -3.21 10.37 -8.60
CA THR A 114 -2.34 9.84 -9.66
C THR A 114 -1.41 8.74 -9.12
N MET A 115 -0.82 8.93 -7.94
CA MET A 115 0.00 7.91 -7.27
C MET A 115 -0.83 6.65 -6.97
N LEU A 116 -2.03 6.81 -6.43
CA LEU A 116 -2.94 5.70 -6.11
C LEU A 116 -3.38 4.92 -7.34
N MET A 117 -3.40 5.57 -8.52
CA MET A 117 -3.65 4.93 -9.82
C MET A 117 -2.40 4.29 -10.44
N GLY A 118 -1.27 4.29 -9.73
CA GLY A 118 -0.02 3.69 -10.18
C GLY A 118 0.91 4.64 -10.94
N GLY A 119 0.67 5.94 -10.86
CA GLY A 119 1.58 6.96 -11.40
C GLY A 119 2.94 6.93 -10.69
N ALA A 120 4.02 7.10 -11.45
CA ALA A 120 5.36 7.10 -10.90
C ALA A 120 5.63 8.38 -10.10
N ILE A 121 6.04 8.23 -8.85
CA ILE A 121 6.36 9.36 -7.95
C ILE A 121 7.45 10.26 -8.57
N GLY A 122 8.43 9.65 -9.22
CA GLY A 122 9.53 10.38 -9.86
C GLY A 122 9.04 11.36 -10.95
N ASP A 123 8.03 10.97 -11.72
CA ASP A 123 7.44 11.82 -12.76
C ASP A 123 6.69 13.01 -12.15
N LEU A 124 5.97 12.78 -11.04
CA LEU A 124 5.26 13.82 -10.30
C LEU A 124 6.22 14.83 -9.64
N ILE A 125 7.35 14.35 -9.12
CA ILE A 125 8.42 15.22 -8.61
C ILE A 125 9.03 16.04 -9.77
N ALA A 126 9.34 15.41 -10.89
CA ALA A 126 9.90 16.10 -12.07
C ALA A 126 8.94 17.14 -12.65
N ALA A 127 7.62 16.88 -12.56
CA ALA A 127 6.59 17.84 -12.96
C ALA A 127 6.34 18.95 -11.92
N GLY A 128 6.94 18.86 -10.73
CA GLY A 128 6.72 19.81 -9.63
C GLY A 128 5.38 19.64 -8.90
N GLU A 129 4.65 18.55 -9.14
CA GLU A 129 3.38 18.24 -8.49
C GLU A 129 3.58 17.69 -7.06
N ILE A 130 4.77 17.14 -6.82
CA ILE A 130 5.26 16.77 -5.49
C ILE A 130 6.56 17.49 -5.24
N THR A 131 6.66 18.15 -4.10
CA THR A 131 7.91 18.77 -3.64
C THR A 131 8.37 18.13 -2.34
N VAL A 132 9.68 17.97 -2.21
CA VAL A 132 10.33 17.46 -0.99
C VAL A 132 11.38 18.49 -0.57
N GLU A 133 11.23 19.02 0.64
CA GLU A 133 12.12 20.00 1.25
C GLU A 133 12.76 19.41 2.51
N GLY A 134 13.97 19.83 2.84
CA GLY A 134 14.72 19.34 4.00
C GLY A 134 15.56 18.11 3.73
N ASP A 135 15.74 17.24 4.74
CA ASP A 135 16.50 16.01 4.61
C ASP A 135 15.65 14.91 3.97
N ALA A 136 16.02 14.49 2.79
CA ALA A 136 15.31 13.42 2.07
C ALA A 136 15.56 12.00 2.65
N ALA A 137 16.53 11.83 3.56
CA ALA A 137 16.89 10.50 4.06
C ALA A 137 15.73 9.75 4.73
N PRO A 138 14.90 10.35 5.62
CA PRO A 138 13.75 9.67 6.20
C PRO A 138 12.69 9.28 5.16
N VAL A 139 12.50 10.10 4.12
CA VAL A 139 11.56 9.82 3.04
C VAL A 139 12.04 8.62 2.22
N GLN A 140 13.33 8.62 1.85
CA GLN A 140 13.94 7.51 1.12
C GLN A 140 13.92 6.22 1.95
N ALA A 141 14.20 6.33 3.25
CA ALA A 141 14.15 5.18 4.14
C ALA A 141 12.74 4.61 4.29
N LEU A 142 11.71 5.46 4.40
CA LEU A 142 10.32 5.01 4.39
C LEU A 142 9.99 4.27 3.09
N MET A 143 10.24 4.90 1.95
CA MET A 143 9.90 4.32 0.65
C MET A 143 10.69 3.05 0.33
N GLY A 144 11.97 2.98 0.75
CA GLY A 144 12.84 1.82 0.52
C GLY A 144 12.54 0.62 1.43
N ASN A 145 11.72 0.80 2.46
CA ASN A 145 11.32 -0.26 3.39
C ASN A 145 9.83 -0.62 3.28
N LEU A 146 9.16 -0.23 2.21
CA LEU A 146 7.79 -0.70 1.94
C LEU A 146 7.81 -2.06 1.25
N ASP A 147 7.03 -2.99 1.77
CA ASP A 147 6.79 -4.28 1.12
C ASP A 147 5.83 -4.12 -0.05
N ASP A 148 6.08 -4.87 -1.12
CA ASP A 148 5.14 -5.05 -2.22
C ASP A 148 4.38 -6.36 -2.02
N PHE A 149 3.06 -6.26 -1.96
CA PHE A 149 2.20 -7.43 -1.83
C PHE A 149 1.71 -7.88 -3.20
N GLU A 150 1.98 -9.14 -3.53
CA GLU A 150 1.42 -9.74 -4.72
C GLU A 150 -0.08 -9.94 -4.54
N PHE A 151 -0.88 -9.36 -5.44
CA PHE A 151 -2.34 -9.53 -5.40
C PHE A 151 -2.74 -10.99 -5.67
N TRP A 152 -2.03 -11.65 -6.60
CA TRP A 152 -2.25 -13.03 -6.97
C TRP A 152 -1.17 -13.90 -6.31
N PHE A 153 -1.42 -14.28 -5.07
CA PHE A 153 -0.52 -15.15 -4.31
C PHE A 153 -1.06 -16.59 -4.27
N PRO A 154 -0.19 -17.60 -4.08
CA PRO A 154 -0.62 -18.98 -3.93
C PRO A 154 -1.39 -19.17 -2.62
N ILE A 155 -2.49 -19.95 -2.69
CA ILE A 155 -3.33 -20.28 -1.53
C ILE A 155 -2.96 -21.65 -0.97
N VAL A 156 -2.63 -22.61 -1.84
CA VAL A 156 -2.40 -24.01 -1.49
C VAL A 156 -1.06 -24.56 -2.00
N THR A 157 -0.37 -23.83 -2.85
CA THR A 157 0.99 -24.14 -3.29
C THR A 157 1.98 -23.24 -2.55
N PRO A 158 3.17 -23.78 -2.15
CA PRO A 158 4.22 -22.99 -1.51
C PRO A 158 4.82 -21.94 -2.44
#